data_d6839e2e156d39f054cd974741e464ff
#
_entry.id   d6839e2e156d39f054cd974741e464ff
#
_cell.length_a   1.000
_cell.length_b   1.000
_cell.length_c   1.000
_cell.angle_alpha   90.00
_cell.angle_beta   90.00
_cell.angle_gamma   90.00
#
_symmetry.space_group_name_H-M   'P 1'
#
loop_
_entity.id
_entity.type
_entity.pdbx_description
1 polymer ?
#
loop_
_entity_poly.entity_id
_entity_poly.type
_entity_poly.pdbx_seq_one_letter_code
_entity_poly.pdbx_strand_id
1 'polypeptide(L)'
;VDGLTLTIDYFDITVEDGIGTVSPKTALDKCIETGAAAFCNLINRNPVNGSLWLTGGYISAQITNISEEQTSGIDVIFDYSVDTNWGPLVVSGVTTLLDSYDIIELPGEAAIGCSGNWGGSCGKNPMPEIMGSYTVGLTTEFDTDVILGVRYLGETDDLNANDIDFDAYTYLDATAIYSVNDNMSVTLGVSNLLDK
;
A
#
# COMPACT_ATOMS: atom_id res chain seq x y z
N VAL A 1 16.78 2.16 -27.96
CA VAL A 1 17.51 3.41 -27.68
C VAL A 1 18.71 3.02 -26.86
N ASP A 2 19.90 3.47 -27.27
CA ASP A 2 21.12 3.16 -26.54
C ASP A 2 21.01 3.75 -25.11
N GLY A 3 21.45 2.96 -24.12
CA GLY A 3 21.41 3.35 -22.72
C GLY A 3 20.05 3.20 -22.02
N LEU A 4 18.99 2.74 -22.69
CA LEU A 4 17.68 2.52 -22.11
C LEU A 4 17.42 1.03 -21.86
N THR A 5 17.08 0.70 -20.62
CA THR A 5 16.47 -0.57 -20.23
C THR A 5 15.02 -0.33 -19.82
N LEU A 6 14.11 -1.16 -20.31
CA LEU A 6 12.68 -1.11 -19.94
C LEU A 6 12.21 -2.51 -19.61
N THR A 7 11.57 -2.66 -18.45
CA THR A 7 10.94 -3.91 -18.02
C THR A 7 9.47 -3.63 -17.73
N ILE A 8 8.61 -4.52 -18.17
CA ILE A 8 7.16 -4.48 -17.89
C ILE A 8 6.79 -5.84 -17.33
N ASP A 9 6.35 -5.87 -16.10
CA ASP A 9 5.96 -7.08 -15.38
C ASP A 9 4.47 -7.01 -15.04
N TYR A 10 3.73 -8.07 -15.35
CA TYR A 10 2.38 -8.27 -14.85
C TYR A 10 2.42 -9.21 -13.65
N PHE A 11 1.78 -8.80 -12.57
CA PHE A 11 1.62 -9.63 -11.40
C PHE A 11 0.14 -9.94 -11.14
N ASP A 12 -0.12 -11.13 -10.62
CA ASP A 12 -1.43 -11.62 -10.18
C ASP A 12 -1.17 -12.56 -8.99
N ILE A 13 -1.49 -12.09 -7.80
CA ILE A 13 -1.11 -12.73 -6.55
C ILE A 13 -2.36 -12.97 -5.73
N THR A 14 -2.56 -14.20 -5.30
CA THR A 14 -3.60 -14.58 -4.34
C THR A 14 -2.96 -15.13 -3.07
N VAL A 15 -3.35 -14.60 -1.94
CA VAL A 15 -2.98 -15.08 -0.60
C VAL A 15 -4.22 -15.68 0.04
N GLU A 16 -4.27 -17.00 0.13
CA GLU A 16 -5.33 -17.73 0.82
C GLU A 16 -4.98 -17.94 2.29
N ASP A 17 -5.98 -18.26 3.11
CA ASP A 17 -5.81 -18.55 4.54
C ASP A 17 -5.14 -17.39 5.32
N GLY A 18 -5.36 -16.17 4.91
CA GLY A 18 -4.90 -14.97 5.60
C GLY A 18 -5.43 -14.92 7.05
N ILE A 19 -4.63 -14.36 7.94
CA ILE A 19 -4.98 -14.22 9.35
C ILE A 19 -6.02 -13.11 9.51
N GLY A 20 -7.24 -13.48 9.86
CA GLY A 20 -8.34 -12.57 10.09
C GLY A 20 -9.00 -12.75 11.45
N THR A 21 -9.88 -11.82 11.79
CA THR A 21 -10.68 -11.89 13.02
C THR A 21 -12.14 -11.60 12.69
N VAL A 22 -13.03 -12.52 13.04
CA VAL A 22 -14.48 -12.26 12.96
C VAL A 22 -14.85 -11.26 14.04
N SER A 23 -15.26 -10.04 13.63
CA SER A 23 -15.68 -9.01 14.59
C SER A 23 -16.93 -9.46 15.35
N PRO A 24 -17.14 -9.00 16.59
CA PRO A 24 -18.37 -9.31 17.34
C PRO A 24 -19.65 -8.90 16.60
N LYS A 25 -19.60 -7.78 15.88
CA LYS A 25 -20.72 -7.30 15.07
C LYS A 25 -20.98 -8.24 13.90
N THR A 26 -19.95 -8.61 13.16
CA THR A 26 -20.05 -9.55 12.04
C THR A 26 -20.59 -10.91 12.48
N ALA A 27 -20.11 -11.44 13.62
CA ALA A 27 -20.61 -12.70 14.18
C ALA A 27 -22.11 -12.63 14.48
N LEU A 28 -22.60 -11.52 15.06
CA LEU A 28 -24.03 -11.32 15.33
C LEU A 28 -24.86 -11.21 14.05
N ASP A 29 -24.44 -10.34 13.16
CA ASP A 29 -25.18 -10.06 11.91
C ASP A 29 -25.29 -11.34 11.06
N LYS A 30 -24.17 -12.03 10.84
CA LYS A 30 -24.15 -13.27 10.05
C LYS A 30 -24.90 -14.42 10.72
N CYS A 31 -24.83 -14.54 12.05
CA CYS A 31 -25.66 -15.53 12.75
C CYS A 31 -27.15 -15.27 12.57
N ILE A 32 -27.59 -14.01 12.63
CA ILE A 32 -29.00 -13.63 12.46
C ILE A 32 -29.45 -13.82 11.01
N GLU A 33 -28.63 -13.40 10.05
CA GLU A 33 -28.94 -13.46 8.62
C GLU A 33 -28.96 -14.89 8.07
N THR A 34 -27.99 -15.70 8.44
CA THR A 34 -27.73 -17.00 7.81
C THR A 34 -28.05 -18.21 8.69
N GLY A 35 -28.06 -18.03 10.01
CA GLY A 35 -28.14 -19.14 10.97
C GLY A 35 -26.94 -20.10 10.94
N ALA A 36 -25.85 -19.73 10.26
CA ALA A 36 -24.69 -20.58 10.09
C ALA A 36 -23.98 -20.83 11.43
N ALA A 37 -23.72 -22.11 11.73
CA ALA A 37 -23.09 -22.53 12.98
C ALA A 37 -21.70 -21.90 13.18
N ALA A 38 -20.98 -21.63 12.09
CA ALA A 38 -19.67 -20.97 12.11
C ALA A 38 -19.70 -19.61 12.82
N PHE A 39 -20.78 -18.85 12.68
CA PHE A 39 -20.96 -17.55 13.33
C PHE A 39 -21.73 -17.65 14.64
N CYS A 40 -22.79 -18.47 14.67
CA CYS A 40 -23.64 -18.62 15.86
C CYS A 40 -22.89 -19.22 17.04
N ASN A 41 -21.95 -20.14 16.81
CA ASN A 41 -21.13 -20.75 17.86
C ASN A 41 -20.11 -19.76 18.49
N LEU A 42 -19.85 -18.63 17.86
CA LEU A 42 -19.04 -17.56 18.46
C LEU A 42 -19.79 -16.77 19.53
N ILE A 43 -21.13 -16.88 19.57
CA ILE A 43 -21.99 -16.11 20.44
C ILE A 43 -22.30 -16.93 21.70
N ASN A 44 -21.63 -16.61 22.78
CA ASN A 44 -21.83 -17.24 24.07
C ASN A 44 -22.76 -16.38 24.93
N ARG A 45 -23.96 -16.90 25.22
CA ARG A 45 -24.95 -16.20 26.05
C ARG A 45 -24.86 -16.69 27.49
N ASN A 46 -25.10 -15.74 28.40
CA ASN A 46 -25.25 -16.13 29.83
C ASN A 46 -26.35 -17.21 29.96
N PRO A 47 -26.07 -18.36 30.60
CA PRO A 47 -26.99 -19.49 30.63
C PRO A 47 -28.21 -19.24 31.48
N VAL A 48 -28.21 -18.21 32.35
CA VAL A 48 -29.31 -17.93 33.27
C VAL A 48 -30.35 -16.99 32.66
N ASN A 49 -29.88 -15.97 31.92
CA ASN A 49 -30.75 -14.88 31.43
C ASN A 49 -30.58 -14.55 29.94
N GLY A 50 -29.70 -15.26 29.20
CA GLY A 50 -29.47 -15.06 27.78
C GLY A 50 -28.72 -13.79 27.42
N SER A 51 -28.24 -13.02 28.37
CA SER A 51 -27.54 -11.75 28.11
C SER A 51 -26.17 -11.96 27.49
N LEU A 52 -25.77 -11.03 26.64
CA LEU A 52 -24.40 -10.92 26.09
C LEU A 52 -23.52 -9.95 26.90
N TRP A 53 -24.14 -9.15 27.77
CA TRP A 53 -23.50 -8.00 28.45
C TRP A 53 -23.24 -8.24 29.93
N LEU A 54 -23.74 -9.34 30.47
CA LEU A 54 -23.52 -9.73 31.87
C LEU A 54 -22.48 -10.86 31.94
N THR A 55 -21.90 -11.02 33.12
CA THR A 55 -20.91 -12.08 33.41
C THR A 55 -21.33 -13.43 32.81
N GLY A 56 -20.48 -14.03 31.99
CA GLY A 56 -20.75 -15.29 31.29
C GLY A 56 -21.39 -15.16 29.93
N GLY A 57 -21.70 -13.90 29.48
CA GLY A 57 -22.04 -13.58 28.09
C GLY A 57 -20.85 -12.93 27.38
N TYR A 58 -20.51 -13.37 26.18
CA TYR A 58 -19.46 -12.80 25.34
C TYR A 58 -19.56 -13.27 23.90
N ILE A 59 -18.91 -12.55 22.99
CA ILE A 59 -18.71 -12.99 21.61
C ILE A 59 -17.23 -13.28 21.44
N SER A 60 -16.92 -14.50 20.97
CA SER A 60 -15.54 -14.93 20.76
C SER A 60 -14.99 -14.32 19.48
N ALA A 61 -14.09 -13.34 19.59
CA ALA A 61 -13.36 -12.76 18.47
C ALA A 61 -11.97 -13.41 18.38
N GLN A 62 -11.91 -14.62 17.85
CA GLN A 62 -10.66 -15.38 17.71
C GLN A 62 -9.99 -15.04 16.39
N ILE A 63 -8.66 -14.98 16.43
CA ILE A 63 -7.83 -14.91 15.23
C ILE A 63 -7.84 -16.29 14.58
N THR A 64 -8.13 -16.34 13.29
CA THR A 64 -8.20 -17.58 12.52
C THR A 64 -7.82 -17.33 11.06
N ASN A 65 -7.47 -18.38 10.33
CA ASN A 65 -7.14 -18.31 8.92
C ASN A 65 -8.44 -18.35 8.10
N ILE A 66 -8.94 -17.18 7.70
CA ILE A 66 -10.26 -17.04 7.06
C ILE A 66 -10.32 -15.98 5.97
N SER A 67 -9.29 -15.15 5.84
CA SER A 67 -9.28 -14.11 4.82
C SER A 67 -8.53 -14.53 3.57
N GLU A 68 -8.89 -13.92 2.47
CA GLU A 68 -8.21 -14.05 1.19
C GLU A 68 -7.91 -12.64 0.69
N GLU A 69 -6.72 -12.44 0.14
CA GLU A 69 -6.31 -11.20 -0.50
C GLU A 69 -5.89 -11.51 -1.92
N GLN A 70 -6.43 -10.76 -2.88
CA GLN A 70 -6.07 -10.87 -4.29
C GLN A 70 -5.57 -9.51 -4.77
N THR A 71 -4.44 -9.51 -5.47
CA THR A 71 -3.90 -8.29 -6.06
C THR A 71 -3.35 -8.57 -7.44
N SER A 72 -3.65 -7.67 -8.38
CA SER A 72 -3.10 -7.73 -9.73
C SER A 72 -2.72 -6.35 -10.22
N GLY A 73 -1.76 -6.30 -11.15
CA GLY A 73 -1.31 -5.04 -11.69
C GLY A 73 -0.12 -5.17 -12.62
N ILE A 74 0.43 -4.03 -12.99
CA ILE A 74 1.57 -3.93 -13.89
C ILE A 74 2.64 -3.06 -13.23
N ASP A 75 3.87 -3.56 -13.18
CA ASP A 75 5.05 -2.78 -12.85
C ASP A 75 5.80 -2.39 -14.13
N VAL A 76 6.06 -1.10 -14.28
CA VAL A 76 6.90 -0.56 -15.34
C VAL A 76 8.18 -0.02 -14.72
N ILE A 77 9.31 -0.64 -15.05
CA ILE A 77 10.63 -0.27 -14.54
C ILE A 77 11.47 0.22 -15.71
N PHE A 78 12.14 1.34 -15.55
CA PHE A 78 13.06 1.83 -16.56
C PHE A 78 14.34 2.37 -15.94
N ASP A 79 15.43 2.18 -16.67
CA ASP A 79 16.74 2.78 -16.42
C ASP A 79 17.26 3.37 -17.72
N TYR A 80 17.67 4.63 -17.66
CA TYR A 80 18.25 5.33 -18.80
C TYR A 80 19.55 6.01 -18.37
N SER A 81 20.59 5.78 -19.12
CA SER A 81 21.90 6.36 -18.89
C SER A 81 22.42 7.01 -20.18
N VAL A 82 22.89 8.25 -20.09
CA VAL A 82 23.43 9.01 -21.21
C VAL A 82 24.53 9.96 -20.77
N ASP A 83 25.59 10.05 -21.55
CA ASP A 83 26.63 11.04 -21.35
C ASP A 83 26.16 12.40 -21.87
N THR A 84 26.21 13.40 -21.03
CA THR A 84 25.86 14.80 -21.38
C THR A 84 27.09 15.70 -21.32
N ASN A 85 26.96 16.93 -21.82
CA ASN A 85 28.02 17.96 -21.70
C ASN A 85 28.28 18.39 -20.25
N TRP A 86 27.42 18.00 -19.29
CA TRP A 86 27.56 18.31 -17.87
C TRP A 86 28.05 17.11 -17.05
N GLY A 87 28.18 15.95 -17.70
CA GLY A 87 28.55 14.66 -17.14
C GLY A 87 27.51 13.57 -17.36
N PRO A 88 27.76 12.37 -16.85
CA PRO A 88 26.83 11.26 -16.93
C PRO A 88 25.50 11.56 -16.23
N LEU A 89 24.39 11.40 -16.97
CA LEU A 89 23.03 11.52 -16.47
C LEU A 89 22.40 10.12 -16.39
N VAL A 90 21.85 9.78 -15.25
CA VAL A 90 21.11 8.54 -15.03
C VAL A 90 19.69 8.88 -14.60
N VAL A 91 18.70 8.30 -15.26
CA VAL A 91 17.29 8.42 -14.89
C VAL A 91 16.74 7.02 -14.70
N SER A 92 16.20 6.75 -13.53
CA SER A 92 15.59 5.47 -13.23
C SER A 92 14.23 5.66 -12.58
N GLY A 93 13.36 4.66 -12.70
CA GLY A 93 12.08 4.72 -12.03
C GLY A 93 11.30 3.43 -12.11
N VAL A 94 10.36 3.33 -11.18
CA VAL A 94 9.34 2.30 -11.16
C VAL A 94 7.97 2.96 -11.04
N THR A 95 7.02 2.44 -11.81
CA THR A 95 5.61 2.81 -11.73
C THR A 95 4.80 1.54 -11.56
N THR A 96 4.00 1.46 -10.51
CA THR A 96 3.02 0.40 -10.31
C THR A 96 1.64 0.92 -10.72
N LEU A 97 0.99 0.19 -11.62
CA LEU A 97 -0.40 0.35 -12.00
C LEU A 97 -1.18 -0.79 -11.36
N LEU A 98 -1.88 -0.50 -10.28
CA LEU A 98 -2.67 -1.47 -9.54
C LEU A 98 -4.04 -1.62 -10.22
N ASP A 99 -4.29 -2.79 -10.83
CA ASP A 99 -5.56 -3.10 -11.50
C ASP A 99 -6.62 -3.53 -10.50
N SER A 100 -6.24 -4.41 -9.56
CA SER A 100 -7.12 -4.84 -8.47
C SER A 100 -6.34 -5.05 -7.17
N TYR A 101 -7.00 -4.75 -6.07
CA TYR A 101 -6.66 -5.20 -4.73
C TYR A 101 -7.95 -5.50 -3.99
N ASP A 102 -8.23 -6.77 -3.80
CA ASP A 102 -9.49 -7.26 -3.26
C ASP A 102 -9.25 -8.01 -1.95
N ILE A 103 -10.09 -7.74 -0.97
CA ILE A 103 -10.07 -8.42 0.32
C ILE A 103 -11.38 -9.18 0.50
N ILE A 104 -11.28 -10.48 0.78
CA ILE A 104 -12.39 -11.33 1.17
C ILE A 104 -12.21 -11.62 2.66
N GLU A 105 -12.99 -10.97 3.51
CA GLU A 105 -12.82 -11.09 4.96
C GLU A 105 -13.22 -12.47 5.49
N LEU A 106 -14.22 -13.10 4.86
CA LEU A 106 -14.76 -14.38 5.28
C LEU A 106 -15.06 -15.27 4.07
N PRO A 107 -14.88 -16.58 4.18
CA PRO A 107 -15.20 -17.50 3.10
C PRO A 107 -16.65 -17.38 2.63
N GLY A 108 -16.82 -17.16 1.34
CA GLY A 108 -18.14 -17.04 0.70
C GLY A 108 -18.75 -15.63 0.74
N GLU A 109 -18.07 -14.65 1.30
CA GLU A 109 -18.45 -13.24 1.20
C GLU A 109 -18.03 -12.64 -0.13
N ALA A 110 -18.63 -11.51 -0.48
CA ALA A 110 -18.20 -10.74 -1.64
C ALA A 110 -16.84 -10.09 -1.38
N ALA A 111 -16.01 -10.04 -2.40
CA ALA A 111 -14.76 -9.32 -2.36
C ALA A 111 -15.02 -7.80 -2.18
N ILE A 112 -14.17 -7.16 -1.40
CA ILE A 112 -14.17 -5.74 -1.15
C ILE A 112 -13.02 -5.13 -1.95
N GLY A 113 -13.34 -4.33 -2.96
CA GLY A 113 -12.34 -3.67 -3.80
C GLY A 113 -11.64 -2.54 -3.06
N CYS A 114 -10.33 -2.64 -2.95
CA CYS A 114 -9.48 -1.69 -2.22
C CYS A 114 -8.53 -0.91 -3.13
N SER A 115 -8.43 -1.24 -4.42
CA SER A 115 -7.69 -0.43 -5.38
C SER A 115 -8.31 0.96 -5.50
N GLY A 116 -7.51 2.01 -5.39
CA GLY A 116 -7.99 3.39 -5.32
C GLY A 116 -8.68 3.79 -4.02
N ASN A 117 -8.67 2.92 -2.99
CA ASN A 117 -9.43 3.13 -1.77
C ASN A 117 -8.59 2.98 -0.51
N TRP A 118 -9.13 3.48 0.61
CA TRP A 118 -8.61 3.28 1.96
C TRP A 118 -9.73 3.24 2.99
N GLY A 119 -9.41 2.86 4.21
CA GLY A 119 -10.40 2.81 5.29
C GLY A 119 -11.31 1.58 5.23
N GLY A 120 -12.23 1.45 6.18
CA GLY A 120 -13.09 0.28 6.29
C GLY A 120 -12.28 -1.02 6.37
N SER A 121 -12.68 -2.00 5.57
CA SER A 121 -11.99 -3.29 5.46
C SER A 121 -10.66 -3.21 4.69
N CYS A 122 -10.45 -2.16 3.91
CA CYS A 122 -9.18 -1.91 3.20
C CYS A 122 -8.05 -1.46 4.13
N GLY A 123 -8.35 -1.27 5.41
CA GLY A 123 -7.36 -0.89 6.40
C GLY A 123 -7.03 0.60 6.41
N LYS A 124 -5.91 0.94 7.07
CA LYS A 124 -5.54 2.35 7.32
C LYS A 124 -4.58 2.93 6.28
N ASN A 125 -4.06 2.09 5.41
CA ASN A 125 -3.09 2.50 4.40
C ASN A 125 -3.82 2.75 3.08
N PRO A 126 -3.68 3.94 2.48
CA PRO A 126 -4.18 4.20 1.14
C PRO A 126 -3.55 3.23 0.12
N MET A 127 -4.37 2.72 -0.80
CA MET A 127 -3.97 1.83 -1.90
C MET A 127 -4.24 2.49 -3.25
N PRO A 128 -3.46 3.53 -3.64
CA PRO A 128 -3.69 4.24 -4.88
C PRO A 128 -3.50 3.32 -6.09
N GLU A 129 -4.30 3.53 -7.14
CA GLU A 129 -4.18 2.78 -8.39
C GLU A 129 -2.86 3.04 -9.13
N ILE A 130 -2.24 4.21 -8.88
CA ILE A 130 -0.98 4.57 -9.51
C ILE A 130 0.00 5.02 -8.42
N MET A 131 1.15 4.36 -8.38
CA MET A 131 2.28 4.74 -7.52
C MET A 131 3.56 4.78 -8.35
N GLY A 132 4.45 5.72 -8.04
CA GLY A 132 5.72 5.82 -8.75
C GLY A 132 6.85 6.34 -7.88
N SER A 133 8.05 5.87 -8.17
CA SER A 133 9.29 6.38 -7.59
C SER A 133 10.34 6.55 -8.69
N TYR A 134 10.86 7.74 -8.81
CA TYR A 134 11.78 8.11 -9.88
C TYR A 134 13.01 8.79 -9.30
N THR A 135 14.16 8.56 -9.91
CA THR A 135 15.43 9.17 -9.53
C THR A 135 16.12 9.72 -10.76
N VAL A 136 16.61 10.94 -10.64
CA VAL A 136 17.48 11.57 -11.63
C VAL A 136 18.80 11.89 -10.97
N GLY A 137 19.87 11.28 -11.43
CA GLY A 137 21.24 11.50 -10.96
C GLY A 137 22.12 12.12 -12.04
N LEU A 138 22.86 13.16 -11.70
CA LEU A 138 23.85 13.79 -12.55
C LEU A 138 25.17 13.87 -11.80
N THR A 139 26.21 13.23 -12.35
CA THR A 139 27.60 13.40 -11.86
C THR A 139 28.27 14.52 -12.64
N THR A 140 28.58 15.61 -11.97
CA THR A 140 29.17 16.80 -12.61
C THR A 140 30.70 16.72 -12.72
N GLU A 141 31.28 17.53 -13.61
CA GLU A 141 32.75 17.69 -13.72
C GLU A 141 33.42 18.30 -12.47
N PHE A 142 32.61 18.76 -11.49
CA PHE A 142 33.08 19.40 -10.26
C PHE A 142 33.09 18.41 -9.06
N ASP A 143 33.25 17.13 -9.30
CA ASP A 143 33.23 16.08 -8.26
C ASP A 143 31.97 16.13 -7.38
N THR A 144 30.86 16.54 -8.00
CA THR A 144 29.57 16.68 -7.32
C THR A 144 28.50 15.83 -8.00
N ASP A 145 27.89 14.93 -7.22
CA ASP A 145 26.70 14.20 -7.61
C ASP A 145 25.46 14.96 -7.15
N VAL A 146 24.53 15.20 -8.07
CA VAL A 146 23.23 15.79 -7.77
C VAL A 146 22.16 14.73 -8.03
N ILE A 147 21.33 14.46 -7.04
CA ILE A 147 20.30 13.43 -7.09
C ILE A 147 18.95 14.07 -6.76
N LEU A 148 18.00 13.92 -7.67
CA LEU A 148 16.61 14.29 -7.44
C LEU A 148 15.76 13.02 -7.34
N GLY A 149 15.00 12.90 -6.26
CA GLY A 149 14.03 11.83 -6.05
C GLY A 149 12.61 12.37 -6.15
N VAL A 150 11.77 11.71 -6.93
CA VAL A 150 10.35 12.03 -7.07
C VAL A 150 9.54 10.81 -6.66
N ARG A 151 8.60 10.97 -5.72
CA ARG A 151 7.63 9.95 -5.34
C ARG A 151 6.23 10.46 -5.63
N TYR A 152 5.47 9.67 -6.37
CA TYR A 152 4.09 9.94 -6.72
C TYR A 152 3.17 8.91 -6.08
N LEU A 153 2.10 9.39 -5.46
CA LEU A 153 1.00 8.59 -4.95
C LEU A 153 -0.28 9.15 -5.58
N GLY A 154 -1.05 8.28 -6.23
CA GLY A 154 -2.35 8.62 -6.78
C GLY A 154 -3.38 8.96 -5.70
N GLU A 155 -4.50 9.48 -6.11
CA GLU A 155 -5.65 9.75 -5.25
C GLU A 155 -6.25 8.46 -4.67
N THR A 156 -6.90 8.56 -3.51
CA THR A 156 -7.63 7.46 -2.89
C THR A 156 -8.87 7.95 -2.17
N ASP A 157 -9.95 7.20 -2.31
CA ASP A 157 -11.25 7.50 -1.73
C ASP A 157 -11.42 6.81 -0.36
N ASP A 158 -12.09 7.47 0.58
CA ASP A 158 -12.42 6.92 1.90
C ASP A 158 -13.65 6.02 1.84
N LEU A 159 -13.51 4.74 2.14
CA LEU A 159 -14.63 3.80 2.30
C LEU A 159 -15.38 3.94 3.63
N ASN A 160 -14.92 4.81 4.52
CA ASN A 160 -15.64 5.14 5.75
C ASN A 160 -16.64 6.27 5.52
N ALA A 161 -17.60 6.38 6.42
CA ALA A 161 -18.62 7.43 6.37
C ALA A 161 -18.09 8.87 6.66
N ASN A 162 -16.78 9.06 6.76
CA ASN A 162 -16.17 10.36 7.12
C ASN A 162 -15.82 11.22 5.91
N ASP A 163 -15.88 10.67 4.71
CA ASP A 163 -15.69 11.39 3.43
C ASP A 163 -14.34 12.15 3.39
N ILE A 164 -13.26 11.48 3.80
CA ILE A 164 -11.91 12.05 3.82
C ILE A 164 -11.10 11.42 2.68
N ASP A 165 -11.18 12.00 1.50
CA ASP A 165 -10.41 11.54 0.34
C ASP A 165 -9.01 12.12 0.39
N PHE A 166 -8.05 11.39 -0.14
CA PHE A 166 -6.71 11.89 -0.36
C PHE A 166 -6.49 12.23 -1.84
N ASP A 167 -6.21 13.49 -2.10
CA ASP A 167 -5.75 13.92 -3.41
C ASP A 167 -4.40 13.28 -3.77
N ALA A 168 -4.09 13.22 -5.06
CA ALA A 168 -2.79 12.75 -5.51
C ALA A 168 -1.64 13.62 -4.97
N TYR A 169 -0.56 12.97 -4.52
CA TYR A 169 0.59 13.62 -3.91
C TYR A 169 1.87 13.35 -4.67
N THR A 170 2.68 14.41 -4.83
CA THR A 170 4.05 14.30 -5.36
C THR A 170 5.02 14.85 -4.33
N TYR A 171 5.98 14.03 -3.91
CA TYR A 171 7.09 14.41 -3.06
C TYR A 171 8.34 14.59 -3.92
N LEU A 172 9.09 15.65 -3.66
CA LEU A 172 10.36 15.94 -4.30
C LEU A 172 11.45 16.01 -3.24
N ASP A 173 12.48 15.18 -3.39
CA ASP A 173 13.67 15.16 -2.55
C ASP A 173 14.88 15.55 -3.39
N ALA A 174 15.85 16.28 -2.83
CA ALA A 174 17.09 16.63 -3.50
C ALA A 174 18.28 16.34 -2.61
N THR A 175 19.33 15.78 -3.18
CA THR A 175 20.60 15.51 -2.50
C THR A 175 21.76 15.93 -3.39
N ALA A 176 22.76 16.59 -2.79
CA ALA A 176 24.02 16.88 -3.42
C ALA A 176 25.15 16.25 -2.59
N ILE A 177 26.07 15.55 -3.26
CA ILE A 177 27.23 14.90 -2.65
C ILE A 177 28.48 15.50 -3.30
N TYR A 178 29.25 16.26 -2.53
CA TYR A 178 30.51 16.83 -2.99
C TYR A 178 31.69 16.01 -2.47
N SER A 179 32.50 15.49 -3.36
CA SER A 179 33.73 14.76 -3.04
C SER A 179 34.90 15.74 -2.86
N VAL A 180 35.28 16.00 -1.59
CA VAL A 180 36.37 16.92 -1.26
C VAL A 180 37.73 16.31 -1.63
N ASN A 181 37.88 15.01 -1.45
CA ASN A 181 39.02 14.18 -1.85
C ASN A 181 38.65 12.69 -1.77
N ASP A 182 39.60 11.80 -2.10
CA ASP A 182 39.37 10.35 -2.13
C ASP A 182 38.89 9.74 -0.79
N ASN A 183 39.02 10.46 0.32
CA ASN A 183 38.66 9.96 1.65
C ASN A 183 37.57 10.77 2.36
N MET A 184 37.10 11.85 1.76
CA MET A 184 36.12 12.75 2.39
C MET A 184 35.12 13.28 1.40
N SER A 185 33.83 13.16 1.72
CA SER A 185 32.74 13.78 1.00
C SER A 185 31.81 14.54 1.95
N VAL A 186 31.11 15.52 1.42
CA VAL A 186 30.05 16.28 2.12
C VAL A 186 28.75 16.05 1.42
N THR A 187 27.73 15.60 2.16
CA THR A 187 26.39 15.38 1.66
C THR A 187 25.43 16.43 2.24
N LEU A 188 24.67 17.05 1.36
CA LEU A 188 23.57 17.94 1.71
C LEU A 188 22.28 17.40 1.09
N GLY A 189 21.25 17.18 1.92
CA GLY A 189 19.96 16.67 1.47
C GLY A 189 18.79 17.49 2.00
N VAL A 190 17.77 17.61 1.19
CA VAL A 190 16.48 18.22 1.55
C VAL A 190 15.39 17.28 1.10
N SER A 191 14.52 16.86 2.04
CA SER A 191 13.35 16.04 1.76
C SER A 191 12.11 16.91 1.69
N ASN A 192 11.16 16.49 0.84
CA ASN A 192 9.87 17.16 0.67
C ASN A 192 10.01 18.66 0.31
N LEU A 193 10.78 18.96 -0.74
CA LEU A 193 11.02 20.33 -1.21
C LEU A 193 9.74 21.14 -1.51
N LEU A 194 8.64 20.45 -1.82
CA LEU A 194 7.36 21.09 -2.14
C LEU A 194 6.53 21.41 -0.90
N ASP A 195 7.01 21.01 0.30
CA ASP A 195 6.36 21.24 1.59
C ASP A 195 4.88 20.81 1.61
N LYS A 196 4.62 19.56 1.21
CA LYS A 196 3.27 18.98 1.11
C LYS A 196 3.04 17.88 2.11
#